data_87cd937e68dd372337743e095583be11
#
_entry.id   87cd937e68dd372337743e095583be11
#
_cell.length_a   1.000
_cell.length_b   1.000
_cell.length_c   1.000
_cell.angle_alpha   90.00
_cell.angle_beta   90.00
_cell.angle_gamma   90.00
#
_symmetry.space_group_name_H-M   'P 1'
#
loop_
_entity.id
_entity.type
_entity.pdbx_description
1 polymer ?
#
loop_
_entity_poly.entity_id
_entity_poly.type
_entity_poly.pdbx_seq_one_letter_code
_entity_poly.pdbx_strand_id
1 'polypeptide(L)'
;MKDTTPYAFVVSVNNPVPVTDPRPGHLPPGAEAVSAVRATTARRPEDTPLARVFTPRSAQRWSRQTPVPFWVDGGADGTPFCSVRPVAPDVHDVHDVHAADGTPLARITRRAGRLLPWPRRVRWSAEFAGAAHGVSGRAGTWYAWLVYVVTAPLWFVLALGAALYSFFVGEADDYTFGRPARTRWRTRGAGTVLDYRGINKLYRLDPRRLDPRVAYALAVLHTWERER
;
A
#
# COMPACT_ATOMS: atom_id res chain seq x y z
N MET A 1 15.78 3.71 21.33
CA MET A 1 16.57 2.72 20.54
C MET A 1 15.73 2.27 19.38
N LYS A 2 16.06 2.64 18.12
CA LYS A 2 15.26 2.21 16.95
C LYS A 2 15.47 0.71 16.79
N ASP A 3 14.40 -0.07 16.94
CA ASP A 3 14.46 -1.50 16.67
C ASP A 3 14.73 -1.70 15.18
N THR A 4 15.93 -2.23 14.88
CA THR A 4 16.41 -2.45 13.51
C THR A 4 16.14 -3.87 13.01
N THR A 5 15.37 -4.65 13.77
CA THR A 5 15.00 -6.02 13.41
C THR A 5 13.95 -6.01 12.30
N PRO A 6 14.08 -6.84 11.26
CA PRO A 6 13.04 -6.99 10.25
C PRO A 6 11.70 -7.39 10.89
N TYR A 7 10.63 -6.70 10.55
CA TYR A 7 9.30 -6.97 11.08
C TYR A 7 8.24 -7.02 9.97
N ALA A 8 7.07 -7.53 10.34
CA ALA A 8 5.96 -7.67 9.44
C ALA A 8 4.76 -6.86 9.92
N PHE A 9 4.03 -6.26 8.96
CA PHE A 9 2.87 -5.45 9.22
C PHE A 9 1.80 -5.62 8.13
N VAL A 10 0.60 -5.21 8.44
CA VAL A 10 -0.55 -5.15 7.52
C VAL A 10 -1.08 -3.72 7.45
N VAL A 11 -1.64 -3.35 6.30
CA VAL A 11 -2.37 -2.09 6.14
C VAL A 11 -3.86 -2.43 6.10
N SER A 12 -4.62 -1.91 7.07
CA SER A 12 -6.07 -2.08 7.17
C SER A 12 -6.77 -0.84 6.61
N VAL A 13 -7.61 -1.02 5.59
CA VAL A 13 -8.35 0.07 4.93
C VAL A 13 -9.80 0.15 5.43
N ASN A 14 -10.37 -0.96 5.88
CA ASN A 14 -11.80 -1.06 6.22
C ASN A 14 -12.10 -0.92 7.72
N ASN A 15 -11.11 -0.56 8.51
CA ASN A 15 -11.30 -0.41 9.95
C ASN A 15 -10.74 0.94 10.40
N PRO A 16 -11.43 2.06 10.10
CA PRO A 16 -11.03 3.35 10.59
C PRO A 16 -11.04 3.29 12.12
N VAL A 17 -9.91 3.53 12.74
CA VAL A 17 -9.85 3.70 14.19
C VAL A 17 -10.51 5.03 14.50
N PRO A 18 -11.53 5.08 15.37
CA PRO A 18 -12.13 6.34 15.76
C PRO A 18 -11.05 7.31 16.21
N VAL A 19 -11.08 8.53 15.68
CA VAL A 19 -10.17 9.59 16.14
C VAL A 19 -10.64 9.97 17.52
N THR A 20 -9.90 9.56 18.54
CA THR A 20 -10.12 9.99 19.92
C THR A 20 -9.61 11.43 20.03
N ASP A 21 -10.46 12.37 20.45
CA ASP A 21 -10.00 13.72 20.79
C ASP A 21 -9.05 13.67 22.01
N PRO A 22 -7.96 14.48 22.06
CA PRO A 22 -7.70 15.59 21.14
C PRO A 22 -7.01 15.16 19.86
N ARG A 23 -7.43 15.77 18.75
CA ARG A 23 -6.76 15.60 17.45
C ARG A 23 -5.33 16.12 17.51
N PRO A 24 -4.37 15.44 16.88
CA PRO A 24 -3.02 15.96 16.73
C PRO A 24 -3.05 17.32 16.03
N GLY A 25 -2.48 18.36 16.65
CA GLY A 25 -2.54 19.74 16.16
C GLY A 25 -1.82 19.99 14.82
N HIS A 26 -1.03 19.04 14.34
CA HIS A 26 -0.34 19.10 13.05
C HIS A 26 -1.20 18.63 11.85
N LEU A 27 -2.35 18.01 12.11
CA LEU A 27 -3.26 17.59 11.06
C LEU A 27 -4.15 18.75 10.59
N PRO A 28 -4.47 18.83 9.29
CA PRO A 28 -5.38 19.86 8.80
C PRO A 28 -6.78 19.70 9.40
N PRO A 29 -7.54 20.80 9.50
CA PRO A 29 -8.90 20.73 9.98
C PRO A 29 -9.75 19.79 9.11
N GLY A 30 -10.50 18.90 9.75
CA GLY A 30 -11.34 17.91 9.05
C GLY A 30 -10.60 16.67 8.56
N ALA A 31 -9.35 16.42 8.96
CA ALA A 31 -8.69 15.16 8.67
C ALA A 31 -9.39 14.00 9.39
N GLU A 32 -9.57 12.88 8.68
CA GLU A 32 -10.20 11.66 9.20
C GLU A 32 -9.25 10.47 9.06
N ALA A 33 -9.25 9.57 10.05
CA ALA A 33 -8.50 8.33 9.98
C ALA A 33 -9.20 7.37 9.02
N VAL A 34 -8.50 6.95 7.96
CA VAL A 34 -9.06 6.07 6.91
C VAL A 34 -8.40 4.69 6.90
N SER A 35 -7.20 4.59 7.43
CA SER A 35 -6.43 3.34 7.41
C SER A 35 -5.52 3.27 8.63
N ALA A 36 -5.08 2.05 8.96
CA ALA A 36 -4.10 1.83 10.02
C ALA A 36 -3.04 0.83 9.56
N VAL A 37 -1.79 1.08 9.95
CA VAL A 37 -0.68 0.14 9.82
C VAL A 37 -0.58 -0.63 11.14
N ARG A 38 -0.73 -1.94 11.10
CA ARG A 38 -0.73 -2.80 12.30
C ARG A 38 0.39 -3.83 12.25
N ALA A 39 0.98 -4.13 13.39
CA ALA A 39 1.88 -5.26 13.51
C ALA A 39 1.09 -6.57 13.29
N THR A 40 1.75 -7.59 12.73
CA THR A 40 1.12 -8.91 12.55
C THR A 40 0.84 -9.63 13.85
N THR A 41 1.46 -9.22 14.94
CA THR A 41 1.21 -9.69 16.32
C THR A 41 -0.03 -9.05 16.94
N ALA A 42 -0.47 -7.89 16.42
CA ALA A 42 -1.68 -7.21 16.87
C ALA A 42 -2.91 -7.93 16.29
N ARG A 43 -3.46 -8.88 17.06
CA ARG A 43 -4.58 -9.73 16.65
C ARG A 43 -5.95 -9.09 16.89
N ARG A 44 -6.03 -8.10 17.77
CA ARG A 44 -7.27 -7.45 18.16
C ARG A 44 -7.40 -6.06 17.53
N PRO A 45 -8.61 -5.64 17.14
CA PRO A 45 -8.84 -4.28 16.61
C PRO A 45 -8.43 -3.17 17.59
N GLU A 46 -8.50 -3.46 18.89
CA GLU A 46 -8.14 -2.57 20.00
C GLU A 46 -6.62 -2.42 20.22
N ASP A 47 -5.81 -3.32 19.65
CA ASP A 47 -4.35 -3.21 19.76
C ASP A 47 -3.87 -1.93 19.09
N THR A 48 -2.97 -1.22 19.76
CA THR A 48 -2.42 0.05 19.27
C THR A 48 -1.75 -0.15 17.91
N PRO A 49 -2.15 0.59 16.86
CA PRO A 49 -1.53 0.48 15.56
C PRO A 49 -0.10 1.02 15.57
N LEU A 50 0.76 0.54 14.69
CA LEU A 50 2.10 1.09 14.46
C LEU A 50 2.04 2.50 13.88
N ALA A 51 1.04 2.76 13.04
CA ALA A 51 0.76 4.07 12.49
C ALA A 51 -0.71 4.20 12.07
N ARG A 52 -1.23 5.42 12.08
CA ARG A 52 -2.55 5.79 11.58
C ARG A 52 -2.41 6.62 10.33
N VAL A 53 -3.34 6.46 9.40
CA VAL A 53 -3.34 7.19 8.13
C VAL A 53 -4.56 8.08 8.08
N PHE A 54 -4.33 9.37 7.87
CA PHE A 54 -5.35 10.39 7.82
C PHE A 54 -5.45 11.00 6.42
N THR A 55 -6.67 11.29 5.98
CA THR A 55 -6.96 12.04 4.75
C THR A 55 -7.87 13.22 5.04
N PRO A 56 -7.93 14.25 4.17
CA PRO A 56 -8.92 15.29 4.29
C PRO A 56 -10.33 14.71 4.17
N ARG A 57 -11.28 15.20 4.96
CA ARG A 57 -12.70 14.78 4.91
C ARG A 57 -13.33 14.98 3.53
N SER A 58 -12.90 16.00 2.79
CA SER A 58 -13.35 16.28 1.43
C SER A 58 -12.94 15.21 0.42
N ALA A 59 -11.94 14.41 0.77
CA ALA A 59 -11.47 13.30 -0.03
C ALA A 59 -12.25 12.04 0.29
N GLN A 60 -13.47 11.94 -0.18
CA GLN A 60 -14.39 10.83 0.12
C GLN A 60 -13.82 9.43 -0.15
N ARG A 61 -12.91 9.31 -1.10
CA ARG A 61 -12.09 8.09 -1.33
C ARG A 61 -10.87 8.48 -2.15
N TRP A 62 -9.69 8.05 -1.72
CA TRP A 62 -8.53 8.10 -2.59
C TRP A 62 -8.86 7.41 -3.91
N SER A 63 -8.65 8.06 -5.03
CA SER A 63 -8.79 7.49 -6.36
C SER A 63 -7.51 7.74 -7.14
N ARG A 64 -7.19 6.81 -8.04
CA ARG A 64 -6.07 7.00 -8.95
C ARG A 64 -6.22 8.24 -9.81
N GLN A 65 -7.46 8.59 -10.16
CA GLN A 65 -7.79 9.79 -10.96
C GLN A 65 -7.82 11.06 -10.11
N THR A 66 -8.04 10.91 -8.80
CA THR A 66 -8.04 12.01 -7.83
C THR A 66 -7.14 11.64 -6.67
N PRO A 67 -5.81 11.76 -6.83
CA PRO A 67 -4.87 11.48 -5.75
C PRO A 67 -5.04 12.53 -4.65
N VAL A 68 -5.11 12.05 -3.42
CA VAL A 68 -5.37 12.88 -2.25
C VAL A 68 -4.14 12.87 -1.37
N PRO A 69 -3.75 14.00 -0.78
CA PRO A 69 -2.72 14.02 0.24
C PRO A 69 -3.17 13.21 1.46
N PHE A 70 -2.21 12.56 2.12
CA PHE A 70 -2.47 11.86 3.37
C PHE A 70 -1.30 12.03 4.35
N TRP A 71 -1.59 11.84 5.61
CA TRP A 71 -0.63 11.94 6.71
C TRP A 71 -0.55 10.60 7.41
N VAL A 72 0.65 10.26 7.84
CA VAL A 72 0.93 9.04 8.61
C VAL A 72 1.45 9.47 9.96
N ASP A 73 0.73 9.12 11.01
CA ASP A 73 1.10 9.40 12.38
C ASP A 73 1.54 8.13 13.10
N GLY A 74 2.53 8.22 13.95
CA GLY A 74 3.01 7.10 14.77
C GLY A 74 2.00 6.71 15.84
N GLY A 75 1.85 5.43 15.99
CA GLY A 75 1.02 4.64 16.91
C GLY A 75 0.32 5.34 18.07
N ALA A 76 0.80 5.06 19.29
CA ALA A 76 0.12 5.50 20.51
C ALA A 76 0.20 7.00 20.76
N ASP A 77 1.32 7.63 20.40
CA ASP A 77 1.63 9.00 20.79
C ASP A 77 1.11 10.04 19.79
N GLY A 78 0.55 9.61 18.65
CA GLY A 78 0.08 10.52 17.60
C GLY A 78 1.18 11.45 17.05
N THR A 79 2.45 11.03 17.17
CA THR A 79 3.57 11.83 16.66
C THR A 79 3.56 11.82 15.15
N PRO A 80 3.73 12.99 14.48
CA PRO A 80 3.75 13.03 13.04
C PRO A 80 4.93 12.24 12.49
N PHE A 81 4.64 11.32 11.57
CA PHE A 81 5.62 10.43 10.99
C PHE A 81 6.06 10.91 9.62
N CYS A 82 5.10 11.09 8.72
CA CYS A 82 5.34 11.68 7.40
C CYS A 82 4.02 12.19 6.77
N SER A 83 4.15 13.05 5.77
CA SER A 83 3.07 13.44 4.88
C SER A 83 3.36 13.01 3.46
N VAL A 84 2.34 12.60 2.72
CA VAL A 84 2.42 12.18 1.32
C VAL A 84 1.52 13.09 0.50
N ARG A 85 2.07 13.70 -0.54
CA ARG A 85 1.35 14.65 -1.38
C ARG A 85 1.53 14.28 -2.85
N PRO A 86 0.48 14.35 -3.67
CA PRO A 86 0.65 14.28 -5.12
C PRO A 86 1.50 15.46 -5.60
N VAL A 87 2.38 15.25 -6.56
CA VAL A 87 3.27 16.30 -7.09
C VAL A 87 2.47 17.38 -7.80
N ALA A 88 1.43 16.98 -8.55
CA ALA A 88 0.49 17.89 -9.18
C ALA A 88 -0.88 17.19 -9.30
N PRO A 89 -1.99 17.94 -9.37
CA PRO A 89 -3.34 17.36 -9.44
C PRO A 89 -3.58 16.47 -10.66
N ASP A 90 -2.88 16.74 -11.76
CA ASP A 90 -2.92 16.00 -13.03
C ASP A 90 -1.90 14.85 -13.11
N VAL A 91 -0.95 14.80 -12.18
CA VAL A 91 0.10 13.76 -12.12
C VAL A 91 -0.28 12.69 -11.09
N HIS A 92 -1.12 11.76 -11.51
CA HIS A 92 -1.73 10.77 -10.62
C HIS A 92 -0.79 9.67 -10.11
N ASP A 93 0.36 9.49 -10.75
CA ASP A 93 1.27 8.37 -10.46
C ASP A 93 2.55 8.81 -9.72
N VAL A 94 2.65 10.07 -9.26
CA VAL A 94 3.84 10.61 -8.56
C VAL A 94 3.45 11.29 -7.26
N HIS A 95 4.10 10.88 -6.17
CA HIS A 95 3.84 11.38 -4.83
C HIS A 95 5.15 11.74 -4.13
N ASP A 96 5.21 12.90 -3.52
CA ASP A 96 6.32 13.31 -2.66
C ASP A 96 6.02 12.95 -1.20
N VAL A 97 7.01 12.34 -0.54
CA VAL A 97 6.97 11.97 0.88
C VAL A 97 7.84 12.94 1.65
N HIS A 98 7.26 13.62 2.63
CA HIS A 98 7.95 14.56 3.50
C HIS A 98 7.94 14.07 4.95
N ALA A 99 9.00 14.32 5.67
CA ALA A 99 9.03 14.12 7.12
C ALA A 99 8.11 15.12 7.84
N ALA A 100 7.95 14.96 9.15
CA ALA A 100 7.13 15.83 9.97
C ALA A 100 7.57 17.31 9.95
N ASP A 101 8.86 17.55 9.80
CA ASP A 101 9.48 18.89 9.69
C ASP A 101 9.41 19.48 8.28
N GLY A 102 8.77 18.77 7.33
CA GLY A 102 8.68 19.19 5.93
C GLY A 102 9.88 18.80 5.07
N THR A 103 10.91 18.18 5.64
CA THR A 103 12.08 17.71 4.87
C THR A 103 11.65 16.64 3.85
N PRO A 104 12.03 16.75 2.57
CA PRO A 104 11.71 15.73 1.57
C PRO A 104 12.46 14.44 1.89
N LEU A 105 11.74 13.33 1.99
CA LEU A 105 12.30 11.99 2.24
C LEU A 105 12.48 11.21 0.96
N ALA A 106 11.44 11.14 0.13
CA ALA A 106 11.44 10.36 -1.08
C ALA A 106 10.36 10.83 -2.06
N ARG A 107 10.57 10.53 -3.34
CA ARG A 107 9.55 10.61 -4.40
C ARG A 107 9.14 9.22 -4.81
N ILE A 108 7.87 8.90 -4.65
CA ILE A 108 7.27 7.64 -5.04
C ILE A 108 6.66 7.80 -6.43
N THR A 109 7.11 6.99 -7.39
CA THR A 109 6.55 6.97 -8.75
C THR A 109 5.99 5.59 -9.04
N ARG A 110 4.77 5.56 -9.53
CA ARG A 110 4.11 4.39 -10.06
C ARG A 110 4.12 4.46 -11.58
N ARG A 111 4.47 3.36 -12.23
CA ARG A 111 4.38 3.25 -13.69
C ARG A 111 3.52 2.05 -14.06
N ALA A 112 2.49 2.29 -14.86
CA ALA A 112 1.73 1.21 -15.45
C ALA A 112 2.66 0.35 -16.31
N GLY A 113 2.51 -0.96 -16.25
CA GLY A 113 3.28 -1.86 -17.10
C GLY A 113 2.93 -1.64 -18.57
N ARG A 114 3.91 -1.79 -19.47
CA ARG A 114 3.69 -1.81 -20.92
C ARG A 114 2.91 -3.07 -21.31
N LEU A 115 2.13 -3.01 -22.38
CA LEU A 115 1.42 -4.18 -22.93
C LEU A 115 2.39 -5.25 -23.40
N LEU A 116 3.54 -4.86 -23.93
CA LEU A 116 4.63 -5.74 -24.35
C LEU A 116 5.91 -5.40 -23.57
N PRO A 117 6.70 -6.40 -23.10
CA PRO A 117 6.34 -7.82 -23.06
C PRO A 117 5.25 -8.12 -22.01
N TRP A 118 4.32 -8.96 -22.39
CA TRP A 118 3.32 -9.51 -21.47
C TRP A 118 3.99 -10.37 -20.38
N PRO A 119 3.54 -10.37 -19.09
CA PRO A 119 2.37 -9.70 -18.54
C PRO A 119 2.61 -8.24 -18.13
N ARG A 120 1.56 -7.44 -18.22
CA ARG A 120 1.56 -6.01 -17.84
C ARG A 120 1.83 -5.84 -16.34
N ARG A 121 3.08 -5.56 -15.97
CA ARG A 121 3.49 -5.43 -14.56
C ARG A 121 3.55 -3.97 -14.15
N VAL A 122 2.82 -3.64 -13.11
CA VAL A 122 2.96 -2.33 -12.45
C VAL A 122 4.33 -2.24 -11.80
N ARG A 123 5.01 -1.12 -12.00
CA ARG A 123 6.31 -0.82 -11.39
C ARG A 123 6.14 0.33 -10.42
N TRP A 124 6.73 0.16 -9.26
CA TRP A 124 6.85 1.17 -8.23
C TRP A 124 8.31 1.54 -8.06
N SER A 125 8.62 2.82 -7.93
CA SER A 125 9.95 3.29 -7.57
C SER A 125 9.83 4.33 -6.47
N ALA A 126 10.79 4.34 -5.55
CA ALA A 126 10.96 5.40 -4.58
C ALA A 126 12.40 5.90 -4.71
N GLU A 127 12.55 7.18 -5.00
CA GLU A 127 13.81 7.89 -5.11
C GLU A 127 13.99 8.73 -3.85
N PHE A 128 15.08 8.53 -3.12
CA PHE A 128 15.33 9.23 -1.86
C PHE A 128 16.00 10.57 -2.09
N ALA A 129 15.59 11.58 -1.34
CA ALA A 129 16.28 12.86 -1.32
C ALA A 129 17.71 12.68 -0.79
N GLY A 130 18.72 13.01 -1.59
CA GLY A 130 20.13 12.90 -1.20
C GLY A 130 20.79 11.52 -1.31
N ALA A 131 20.08 10.49 -1.77
CA ALA A 131 20.65 9.16 -1.99
C ALA A 131 20.79 8.83 -3.49
N ALA A 132 21.97 8.28 -3.86
CA ALA A 132 22.23 7.87 -5.25
C ALA A 132 21.39 6.68 -5.73
N HIS A 133 20.77 5.93 -4.81
CA HIS A 133 20.07 4.69 -5.12
C HIS A 133 18.66 4.71 -4.57
N GLY A 134 17.70 4.51 -5.49
CA GLY A 134 16.28 4.33 -5.15
C GLY A 134 15.91 2.88 -4.90
N VAL A 135 14.68 2.68 -4.46
CA VAL A 135 14.02 1.38 -4.32
C VAL A 135 13.09 1.16 -5.51
N SER A 136 13.14 -0.01 -6.10
CA SER A 136 12.22 -0.38 -7.19
C SER A 136 11.46 -1.66 -6.86
N GLY A 137 10.14 -1.65 -7.08
CA GLY A 137 9.23 -2.76 -6.89
C GLY A 137 8.53 -3.16 -8.19
N ARG A 138 8.32 -4.45 -8.36
CA ARG A 138 7.52 -4.99 -9.48
C ARG A 138 6.42 -5.87 -8.93
N ALA A 139 5.19 -5.58 -9.34
CA ALA A 139 4.04 -6.40 -9.00
C ALA A 139 4.07 -7.71 -9.79
N GLY A 140 3.94 -8.82 -9.07
CA GLY A 140 3.95 -10.17 -9.64
C GLY A 140 5.35 -10.73 -9.92
N THR A 141 5.52 -12.01 -9.65
CA THR A 141 6.69 -12.79 -10.06
C THR A 141 6.39 -13.48 -11.39
N TRP A 142 7.41 -13.75 -12.22
CA TRP A 142 7.21 -14.36 -13.53
C TRP A 142 6.52 -15.73 -13.44
N TYR A 143 6.91 -16.55 -12.45
CA TYR A 143 6.31 -17.86 -12.22
C TYR A 143 4.85 -17.79 -11.73
N ALA A 144 4.49 -16.77 -10.92
CA ALA A 144 3.11 -16.57 -10.50
C ALA A 144 2.22 -16.21 -11.69
N TRP A 145 2.75 -15.46 -12.65
CA TRP A 145 2.07 -15.18 -13.92
C TRP A 145 2.00 -16.43 -14.81
N LEU A 146 3.06 -17.21 -14.85
CA LEU A 146 3.06 -18.49 -15.60
C LEU A 146 1.96 -19.42 -15.05
N VAL A 147 1.93 -19.60 -13.73
CA VAL A 147 0.88 -20.40 -13.08
C VAL A 147 -0.50 -19.83 -13.39
N TYR A 148 -0.70 -18.52 -13.26
CA TYR A 148 -1.98 -17.88 -13.56
C TYR A 148 -2.43 -18.15 -15.00
N VAL A 149 -1.54 -18.08 -15.98
CA VAL A 149 -1.86 -18.32 -17.39
C VAL A 149 -2.15 -19.80 -17.66
N VAL A 150 -1.35 -20.69 -17.09
CA VAL A 150 -1.56 -22.14 -17.24
C VAL A 150 -2.87 -22.57 -16.59
N THR A 151 -3.23 -21.96 -15.47
CA THR A 151 -4.49 -22.28 -14.77
C THR A 151 -5.68 -21.41 -15.24
N ALA A 152 -5.47 -20.41 -16.11
CA ALA A 152 -6.53 -19.53 -16.60
C ALA A 152 -7.72 -20.27 -17.23
N PRO A 153 -7.54 -21.33 -18.07
CA PRO A 153 -8.66 -22.08 -18.61
C PRO A 153 -9.53 -22.71 -17.51
N LEU A 154 -8.88 -23.30 -16.48
CA LEU A 154 -9.58 -23.89 -15.35
C LEU A 154 -10.36 -22.83 -14.56
N TRP A 155 -9.73 -21.69 -14.30
CA TRP A 155 -10.38 -20.58 -13.62
C TRP A 155 -11.55 -20.01 -14.42
N PHE A 156 -11.43 -19.96 -15.74
CA PHE A 156 -12.51 -19.52 -16.62
C PHE A 156 -13.72 -20.44 -16.53
N VAL A 157 -13.51 -21.75 -16.54
CA VAL A 157 -14.59 -22.73 -16.40
C VAL A 157 -15.26 -22.62 -15.03
N LEU A 158 -14.47 -22.48 -13.95
CA LEU A 158 -15.00 -22.31 -12.61
C LEU A 158 -15.79 -20.99 -12.46
N ALA A 159 -15.28 -19.89 -13.04
CA ALA A 159 -15.96 -18.60 -13.03
C ALA A 159 -17.27 -18.65 -13.82
N LEU A 160 -17.27 -19.32 -14.96
CA LEU A 160 -18.48 -19.53 -15.77
C LEU A 160 -19.50 -20.36 -15.00
N GLY A 161 -19.06 -21.45 -14.35
CA GLY A 161 -19.91 -22.29 -13.51
C GLY A 161 -20.52 -21.51 -12.33
N ALA A 162 -19.68 -20.70 -11.64
CA ALA A 162 -20.14 -19.85 -10.55
C ALA A 162 -21.12 -18.77 -11.03
N ALA A 163 -20.86 -18.14 -12.19
CA ALA A 163 -21.77 -17.16 -12.78
C ALA A 163 -23.12 -17.77 -13.17
N LEU A 164 -23.11 -18.96 -13.75
CA LEU A 164 -24.33 -19.70 -14.04
C LEU A 164 -25.08 -20.06 -12.76
N TYR A 165 -24.37 -20.55 -11.74
CA TYR A 165 -24.96 -20.89 -10.46
C TYR A 165 -25.58 -19.65 -9.77
N SER A 166 -24.86 -18.52 -9.73
CA SER A 166 -25.37 -17.27 -9.14
C SER A 166 -26.58 -16.72 -9.90
N PHE A 167 -26.64 -16.90 -11.21
CA PHE A 167 -27.81 -16.55 -12.02
C PHE A 167 -29.08 -17.33 -11.61
N PHE A 168 -28.92 -18.60 -11.23
CA PHE A 168 -30.04 -19.42 -10.79
C PHE A 168 -30.40 -19.25 -9.30
N VAL A 169 -29.42 -18.89 -8.44
CA VAL A 169 -29.62 -18.80 -6.98
C VAL A 169 -29.79 -17.34 -6.49
N GLY A 170 -29.48 -16.35 -7.33
CA GLY A 170 -29.68 -14.93 -7.00
C GLY A 170 -28.68 -14.35 -5.99
N GLU A 171 -27.65 -15.09 -5.57
CA GLU A 171 -26.57 -14.61 -4.72
C GLU A 171 -25.33 -14.35 -5.56
N ALA A 172 -24.94 -13.07 -5.68
CA ALA A 172 -23.71 -12.67 -6.34
C ALA A 172 -22.59 -12.64 -5.32
N ASP A 173 -21.86 -13.73 -5.18
CA ASP A 173 -20.56 -13.73 -4.50
C ASP A 173 -19.52 -13.11 -5.42
N ASP A 174 -18.92 -12.01 -4.99
CA ASP A 174 -17.81 -11.35 -5.67
C ASP A 174 -16.53 -12.22 -5.63
N TYR A 175 -16.49 -13.24 -6.47
CA TYR A 175 -15.26 -14.02 -6.70
C TYR A 175 -14.24 -13.18 -7.47
N THR A 176 -13.55 -12.31 -6.79
CA THR A 176 -12.42 -11.57 -7.36
C THR A 176 -11.22 -12.52 -7.47
N PHE A 177 -11.04 -13.14 -8.64
CA PHE A 177 -9.85 -13.93 -8.94
C PHE A 177 -8.60 -13.04 -8.82
N GLY A 178 -7.91 -13.21 -7.71
CA GLY A 178 -6.79 -12.35 -7.31
C GLY A 178 -5.64 -12.44 -8.31
N ARG A 179 -5.30 -11.30 -8.90
CA ARG A 179 -4.06 -11.12 -9.65
C ARG A 179 -2.86 -11.59 -8.81
N PRO A 180 -1.76 -12.07 -9.46
CA PRO A 180 -0.57 -12.52 -8.72
C PRO A 180 -0.16 -11.50 -7.67
N ALA A 181 -0.22 -11.92 -6.43
CA ALA A 181 -0.36 -11.04 -5.29
C ALA A 181 0.96 -10.80 -4.55
N ARG A 182 2.11 -10.89 -5.22
CA ARG A 182 3.39 -10.62 -4.59
C ARG A 182 4.09 -9.44 -5.23
N THR A 183 4.50 -8.44 -4.42
CA THR A 183 5.31 -7.30 -4.86
C THR A 183 6.57 -7.24 -4.01
N ARG A 184 7.74 -7.21 -4.66
CA ARG A 184 9.03 -7.10 -3.99
C ARG A 184 9.70 -5.80 -4.40
N TRP A 185 10.05 -5.00 -3.41
CA TRP A 185 10.87 -3.80 -3.59
C TRP A 185 12.32 -4.12 -3.25
N ARG A 186 13.21 -3.72 -4.14
CA ARG A 186 14.65 -4.00 -4.04
C ARG A 186 15.44 -2.72 -4.23
N THR A 187 16.52 -2.60 -3.49
CA THR A 187 17.55 -1.59 -3.70
C THR A 187 18.72 -2.21 -4.47
N ARG A 188 19.36 -1.42 -5.32
CA ARG A 188 20.53 -1.88 -6.07
C ARG A 188 21.62 -2.32 -5.11
N GLY A 189 22.04 -3.58 -5.18
CA GLY A 189 23.08 -4.16 -4.32
C GLY A 189 22.63 -4.65 -2.94
N ALA A 190 21.43 -4.31 -2.45
CA ALA A 190 21.00 -4.63 -1.08
C ALA A 190 19.87 -5.68 -0.98
N GLY A 191 19.41 -6.22 -2.09
CA GLY A 191 18.35 -7.24 -2.10
C GLY A 191 16.95 -6.69 -1.83
N THR A 192 16.07 -7.51 -1.23
CA THR A 192 14.68 -7.15 -0.94
C THR A 192 14.61 -6.34 0.36
N VAL A 193 14.02 -5.15 0.29
CA VAL A 193 13.87 -4.22 1.42
C VAL A 193 12.42 -4.17 1.93
N LEU A 194 11.45 -4.41 1.03
CA LEU A 194 10.04 -4.54 1.36
C LEU A 194 9.45 -5.65 0.49
N ASP A 195 8.75 -6.63 1.10
CA ASP A 195 8.11 -7.77 0.42
C ASP A 195 6.62 -7.81 0.79
N TYR A 196 5.75 -7.60 -0.18
CA TYR A 196 4.30 -7.76 0.00
C TYR A 196 3.87 -9.16 -0.44
N ARG A 197 3.09 -9.82 0.42
CA ARG A 197 2.47 -11.14 0.16
C ARG A 197 0.96 -11.01 0.18
N GLY A 198 0.32 -11.14 -0.97
CA GLY A 198 -1.10 -10.88 -1.12
C GLY A 198 -2.02 -11.89 -0.45
N ILE A 199 -1.60 -13.16 -0.28
CA ILE A 199 -2.41 -14.19 0.40
C ILE A 199 -2.79 -13.74 1.81
N ASN A 200 -1.82 -13.17 2.54
CA ASN A 200 -2.02 -12.73 3.93
C ASN A 200 -2.09 -11.20 4.05
N LYS A 201 -2.12 -10.46 2.92
CA LYS A 201 -2.04 -8.99 2.88
C LYS A 201 -0.87 -8.42 3.69
N LEU A 202 0.24 -9.16 3.76
CA LEU A 202 1.37 -8.95 4.66
C LEU A 202 2.52 -8.23 3.98
N TYR A 203 3.04 -7.20 4.62
CA TYR A 203 4.30 -6.53 4.28
C TYR A 203 5.40 -6.97 5.24
N ARG A 204 6.58 -7.31 4.72
CA ARG A 204 7.82 -7.53 5.49
C ARG A 204 8.79 -6.43 5.17
N LEU A 205 9.22 -5.69 6.18
CA LEU A 205 10.12 -4.56 6.09
C LEU A 205 11.48 -4.90 6.73
N ASP A 206 12.56 -4.50 6.05
CA ASP A 206 13.89 -4.42 6.65
C ASP A 206 14.19 -2.93 6.98
N PRO A 207 14.03 -2.49 8.24
CA PRO A 207 14.17 -1.09 8.62
C PRO A 207 15.61 -0.58 8.60
N ARG A 208 16.60 -1.47 8.43
CA ARG A 208 18.00 -1.10 8.24
C ARG A 208 18.27 -0.54 6.84
N ARG A 209 17.43 -0.90 5.87
CA ARG A 209 17.64 -0.64 4.44
C ARG A 209 16.58 0.27 3.84
N LEU A 210 15.43 0.39 4.47
CA LEU A 210 14.34 1.25 4.03
C LEU A 210 13.75 1.97 5.24
N ASP A 211 13.70 3.30 5.18
CA ASP A 211 13.06 4.11 6.21
C ASP A 211 11.59 3.68 6.39
N PRO A 212 11.16 3.34 7.62
CA PRO A 212 9.79 2.93 7.90
C PRO A 212 8.73 3.93 7.42
N ARG A 213 9.03 5.22 7.42
CA ARG A 213 8.13 6.29 6.94
C ARG A 213 7.83 6.12 5.47
N VAL A 214 8.86 5.91 4.66
CA VAL A 214 8.71 5.67 3.22
C VAL A 214 8.08 4.30 2.95
N ALA A 215 8.42 3.28 3.77
CA ALA A 215 7.83 1.96 3.66
C ALA A 215 6.32 1.98 3.90
N TYR A 216 5.85 2.70 4.92
CA TYR A 216 4.42 2.83 5.22
C TYR A 216 3.69 3.61 4.12
N ALA A 217 4.28 4.71 3.62
CA ALA A 217 3.72 5.45 2.49
C ALA A 217 3.56 4.56 1.24
N LEU A 218 4.59 3.78 0.89
CA LEU A 218 4.54 2.81 -0.21
C LEU A 218 3.48 1.73 0.01
N ALA A 219 3.39 1.19 1.23
CA ALA A 219 2.44 0.14 1.56
C ALA A 219 0.99 0.65 1.48
N VAL A 220 0.71 1.85 1.97
CA VAL A 220 -0.61 2.48 1.91
C VAL A 220 -1.04 2.70 0.47
N LEU A 221 -0.20 3.36 -0.36
CA LEU A 221 -0.48 3.60 -1.77
C LEU A 221 -0.70 2.28 -2.54
N HIS A 222 0.16 1.29 -2.28
CA HIS A 222 0.04 -0.02 -2.92
C HIS A 222 -1.24 -0.77 -2.49
N THR A 223 -1.63 -0.69 -1.21
CA THR A 223 -2.85 -1.32 -0.71
C THR A 223 -4.08 -0.65 -1.30
N TRP A 224 -4.14 0.68 -1.29
CA TRP A 224 -5.25 1.45 -1.87
C TRP A 224 -5.46 1.19 -3.36
N GLU A 225 -4.37 0.94 -4.10
CA GLU A 225 -4.49 0.55 -5.51
C GLU A 225 -5.05 -0.86 -5.70
N ARG A 226 -4.82 -1.76 -4.76
CA ARG A 226 -5.21 -3.16 -4.87
C ARG A 226 -6.62 -3.46 -4.40
N GLU A 227 -7.12 -2.73 -3.43
CA GLU A 227 -8.46 -2.93 -2.84
C GLU A 227 -9.60 -2.31 -3.67
N ARG A 228 -9.27 -1.93 -4.87
CA ARG A 228 -10.18 -1.49 -5.94
C ARG A 228 -10.30 -2.57 -7.01
#